data_914f84363940587dbf36b14436a5e529
#
_entry.id   914f84363940587dbf36b14436a5e529
#
_cell.length_a   1.000
_cell.length_b   1.000
_cell.length_c   1.000
_cell.angle_alpha   90.00
_cell.angle_beta   90.00
_cell.angle_gamma   90.00
#
_symmetry.space_group_name_H-M   'P 1'
#
loop_
_entity.id
_entity.type
_entity.pdbx_description
1 polymer ?
#
loop_
_entity_poly.entity_id
_entity_poly.type
_entity_poly.pdbx_seq_one_letter_code
_entity_poly.pdbx_strand_id
1 'polypeptide(L)'
;MTRFISAVALAALGLATISGCSISVDGDEKESVTRQFGNDYVGIGGMVNLTDPVAGDAFLAAGQISIASEVQGDLVAAGGEVSIGGSVGDDLYAAGGDVQLDAMVTGNARIAGGDVQVGPATVIAGAVSLTGGRITFDGNSHGYLQASGASVNLNGQVHGDAEVRAEDLVIGPETRIGGRLVYHGPTAPVVPEGAVIAGGVEFHESEASRFLDNEGGPVAETVRWVGAVLWFVGVFVAATLFLMIFPGL
;
A
#
# COMPACT_ATOMS: atom_id res chain seq x y z
N MET A 1 24.63 27.89 -5.67
CA MET A 1 23.34 27.37 -5.31
C MET A 1 22.18 27.98 -6.09
N THR A 2 22.30 29.17 -6.64
CA THR A 2 21.24 29.92 -7.35
C THR A 2 20.96 29.49 -8.81
N ARG A 3 21.75 28.60 -9.38
CA ARG A 3 21.60 28.15 -10.78
C ARG A 3 20.73 26.90 -10.97
N PHE A 4 20.47 26.15 -9.91
CA PHE A 4 19.63 24.96 -9.96
C PHE A 4 18.13 25.27 -9.93
N ILE A 5 17.74 26.35 -9.24
CA ILE A 5 16.34 26.78 -9.10
C ILE A 5 15.76 27.28 -10.44
N SER A 6 16.61 27.91 -11.27
CA SER A 6 16.18 28.42 -12.59
C SER A 6 15.92 27.32 -13.62
N ALA A 7 16.54 26.14 -13.49
CA ALA A 7 16.36 25.03 -14.43
C ALA A 7 15.02 24.29 -14.22
N VAL A 8 14.59 24.16 -12.97
CA VAL A 8 13.30 23.53 -12.63
C VAL A 8 12.12 24.41 -13.06
N ALA A 9 12.23 25.73 -12.87
CA ALA A 9 11.19 26.68 -13.30
C ALA A 9 11.05 26.76 -14.84
N LEU A 10 12.14 26.57 -15.62
CA LEU A 10 12.07 26.55 -17.09
C LEU A 10 11.47 25.25 -17.65
N ALA A 11 11.67 24.13 -16.95
CA ALA A 11 11.07 22.85 -17.36
C ALA A 11 9.54 22.83 -17.21
N ALA A 12 9.02 23.53 -16.18
CA ALA A 12 7.58 23.68 -15.97
C ALA A 12 6.90 24.55 -17.05
N LEU A 13 7.64 25.53 -17.63
CA LEU A 13 7.09 26.42 -18.65
C LEU A 13 6.99 25.78 -20.05
N GLY A 14 7.80 24.78 -20.35
CA GLY A 14 7.81 24.10 -21.67
C GLY A 14 6.66 23.12 -21.89
N LEU A 15 5.95 22.69 -20.85
CA LEU A 15 4.84 21.71 -20.93
C LEU A 15 3.44 22.36 -20.98
N ALA A 16 3.35 23.69 -20.91
CA ALA A 16 2.07 24.42 -20.84
C ALA A 16 1.28 24.50 -22.17
N THR A 17 1.74 23.85 -23.23
CA THR A 17 1.09 23.93 -24.57
C THR A 17 0.24 22.72 -24.93
N ILE A 18 0.05 21.74 -24.03
CA ILE A 18 -0.88 20.63 -24.28
C ILE A 18 -2.21 21.00 -23.64
N SER A 19 -3.19 21.34 -24.50
CA SER A 19 -4.55 21.71 -24.12
C SER A 19 -5.19 20.66 -23.22
N GLY A 20 -5.49 21.02 -21.98
CA GLY A 20 -6.29 20.21 -21.06
C GLY A 20 -5.63 19.81 -19.74
N CYS A 21 -4.39 20.21 -19.47
CA CYS A 21 -3.74 19.96 -18.16
C CYS A 21 -3.71 21.23 -17.31
N SER A 22 -4.34 21.21 -16.14
CA SER A 22 -4.11 22.21 -15.10
C SER A 22 -2.93 21.78 -14.22
N ILE A 23 -1.92 22.64 -14.09
CA ILE A 23 -0.78 22.42 -13.17
C ILE A 23 -0.98 23.39 -12.02
N SER A 24 -1.18 22.88 -10.82
CA SER A 24 -1.08 23.68 -9.60
C SER A 24 0.28 23.42 -8.94
N VAL A 25 1.08 24.47 -8.83
CA VAL A 25 2.34 24.45 -8.07
C VAL A 25 2.08 25.30 -6.83
N ASP A 26 1.91 24.66 -5.69
CA ASP A 26 1.75 25.35 -4.42
C ASP A 26 3.14 25.52 -3.79
N GLY A 27 3.53 26.77 -3.56
CA GLY A 27 4.91 27.19 -3.34
C GLY A 27 5.28 27.33 -1.85
N ASP A 28 5.08 26.31 -1.02
CA ASP A 28 5.60 26.27 0.35
C ASP A 28 6.33 24.93 0.61
N GLU A 29 7.59 25.02 0.96
CA GLU A 29 8.63 24.05 1.41
C GLU A 29 8.46 22.52 1.19
N LYS A 30 7.34 22.06 0.62
CA LYS A 30 7.05 20.65 0.25
C LYS A 30 6.46 20.62 -1.16
N GLU A 31 7.30 20.91 -2.15
CA GLU A 31 6.91 21.00 -3.56
C GLU A 31 6.25 19.68 -4.02
N SER A 32 4.94 19.70 -4.22
CA SER A 32 4.19 18.60 -4.82
C SER A 32 3.72 19.00 -6.22
N VAL A 33 3.86 18.06 -7.16
CA VAL A 33 3.33 18.21 -8.52
C VAL A 33 2.15 17.26 -8.65
N THR A 34 0.98 17.83 -8.87
CA THR A 34 -0.25 17.07 -9.09
C THR A 34 -0.75 17.28 -10.51
N ARG A 35 -1.23 16.24 -11.16
CA ARG A 35 -1.79 16.29 -12.51
C ARG A 35 -3.01 15.40 -12.61
N GLN A 36 -4.00 15.90 -13.35
CA GLN A 36 -5.16 15.12 -13.74
C GLN A 36 -5.05 14.76 -15.23
N PHE A 37 -5.21 13.49 -15.56
CA PHE A 37 -5.23 12.96 -16.93
C PHE A 37 -6.60 12.31 -17.18
N GLY A 38 -7.51 13.05 -17.80
CA GLY A 38 -8.89 12.60 -17.92
C GLY A 38 -9.53 12.49 -16.53
N ASN A 39 -9.86 11.27 -16.11
CA ASN A 39 -10.42 10.99 -14.79
C ASN A 39 -9.36 10.58 -13.74
N ASP A 40 -8.12 10.30 -14.20
CA ASP A 40 -7.05 9.79 -13.34
C ASP A 40 -6.26 10.92 -12.69
N TYR A 41 -5.74 10.65 -11.50
CA TYR A 41 -4.97 11.61 -10.71
C TYR A 41 -3.55 11.09 -10.45
N VAL A 42 -2.55 11.93 -10.68
CA VAL A 42 -1.15 11.65 -10.41
C VAL A 42 -0.60 12.72 -9.48
N GLY A 43 -0.07 12.31 -8.32
CA GLY A 43 0.54 13.20 -7.33
C GLY A 43 1.94 12.73 -6.97
N ILE A 44 2.94 13.64 -7.06
CA ILE A 44 4.35 13.35 -6.73
C ILE A 44 4.92 14.53 -5.94
N GLY A 45 5.63 14.27 -4.85
CA GLY A 45 6.26 15.35 -4.09
C GLY A 45 6.77 14.99 -2.71
N GLY A 46 7.03 15.99 -1.91
CA GLY A 46 7.38 15.82 -0.49
C GLY A 46 6.17 15.41 0.34
N MET A 47 5.01 16.06 0.10
CA MET A 47 3.73 15.76 0.73
C MET A 47 2.62 15.82 -0.33
N VAL A 48 1.74 14.82 -0.35
CA VAL A 48 0.54 14.80 -1.20
C VAL A 48 -0.69 14.61 -0.32
N ASN A 49 -1.63 15.55 -0.40
CA ASN A 49 -2.92 15.48 0.29
C ASN A 49 -4.03 15.39 -0.77
N LEU A 50 -4.71 14.26 -0.83
CA LEU A 50 -5.84 14.05 -1.74
C LEU A 50 -7.15 14.30 -0.97
N THR A 51 -7.75 15.47 -1.21
CA THR A 51 -8.99 15.93 -0.54
C THR A 51 -10.18 15.99 -1.49
N ASP A 52 -9.94 16.03 -2.80
CA ASP A 52 -10.98 16.05 -3.81
C ASP A 52 -11.20 14.63 -4.37
N PRO A 53 -12.45 14.24 -4.66
CA PRO A 53 -12.76 12.94 -5.24
C PRO A 53 -12.11 12.74 -6.61
N VAL A 54 -11.61 11.52 -6.85
CA VAL A 54 -11.03 11.10 -8.13
C VAL A 54 -11.99 10.13 -8.81
N ALA A 55 -12.43 10.46 -10.04
CA ALA A 55 -13.38 9.65 -10.80
C ALA A 55 -12.74 8.48 -11.58
N GLY A 56 -11.43 8.39 -11.60
CA GLY A 56 -10.64 7.31 -12.18
C GLY A 56 -9.65 6.77 -11.16
N ASP A 57 -8.46 6.41 -11.62
CA ASP A 57 -7.37 5.87 -10.81
C ASP A 57 -6.54 6.97 -10.16
N ALA A 58 -5.95 6.68 -9.00
CA ALA A 58 -5.03 7.59 -8.34
C ALA A 58 -3.63 6.95 -8.17
N PHE A 59 -2.60 7.66 -8.63
CA PHE A 59 -1.20 7.25 -8.53
C PHE A 59 -0.42 8.27 -7.73
N LEU A 60 0.01 7.92 -6.52
CA LEU A 60 0.62 8.83 -5.57
C LEU A 60 2.01 8.34 -5.16
N ALA A 61 3.00 9.25 -5.20
CA ALA A 61 4.35 8.97 -4.74
C ALA A 61 4.92 10.18 -4.00
N ALA A 62 5.11 10.08 -2.67
CA ALA A 62 5.57 11.20 -1.87
C ALA A 62 6.26 10.75 -0.57
N GLY A 63 6.93 11.69 0.10
CA GLY A 63 7.44 11.42 1.45
C GLY A 63 6.31 11.13 2.43
N GLN A 64 5.22 11.90 2.35
CA GLN A 64 3.99 11.73 3.13
C GLN A 64 2.77 11.82 2.23
N ILE A 65 1.84 10.87 2.37
CA ILE A 65 0.60 10.79 1.59
C ILE A 65 -0.59 10.73 2.55
N SER A 66 -1.56 11.60 2.35
CA SER A 66 -2.84 11.59 3.07
C SER A 66 -3.99 11.58 2.07
N ILE A 67 -4.84 10.58 2.15
CA ILE A 67 -5.99 10.40 1.26
C ILE A 67 -7.25 10.42 2.12
N ALA A 68 -8.02 11.51 2.01
CA ALA A 68 -9.25 11.73 2.76
C ALA A 68 -10.51 11.64 1.88
N SER A 69 -10.34 11.58 0.55
CA SER A 69 -11.42 11.57 -0.42
C SER A 69 -11.59 10.22 -1.11
N GLU A 70 -12.69 10.05 -1.81
CA GLU A 70 -13.01 8.87 -2.60
C GLU A 70 -12.13 8.79 -3.86
N VAL A 71 -11.62 7.60 -4.17
CA VAL A 71 -11.04 7.21 -5.46
C VAL A 71 -11.96 6.15 -6.04
N GLN A 72 -12.60 6.41 -7.21
CA GLN A 72 -13.57 5.49 -7.79
C GLN A 72 -12.94 4.29 -8.50
N GLY A 73 -11.69 4.43 -8.97
CA GLY A 73 -10.89 3.36 -9.56
C GLY A 73 -9.86 2.76 -8.58
N ASP A 74 -8.72 2.38 -9.11
CA ASP A 74 -7.59 1.84 -8.36
C ASP A 74 -6.82 2.94 -7.61
N LEU A 75 -6.34 2.62 -6.42
CA LEU A 75 -5.42 3.48 -5.68
C LEU A 75 -4.05 2.84 -5.56
N VAL A 76 -3.03 3.52 -6.10
CA VAL A 76 -1.62 3.16 -5.96
C VAL A 76 -0.90 4.26 -5.19
N ALA A 77 -0.44 3.97 -3.99
CA ALA A 77 0.26 4.92 -3.12
C ALA A 77 1.60 4.37 -2.63
N ALA A 78 2.68 5.14 -2.80
CA ALA A 78 4.01 4.76 -2.34
C ALA A 78 4.69 5.94 -1.64
N GLY A 79 5.09 5.78 -0.37
CA GLY A 79 5.65 6.88 0.41
C GLY A 79 6.41 6.45 1.65
N GLY A 80 6.94 7.43 2.40
CA GLY A 80 7.48 7.19 3.74
C GLY A 80 6.37 6.87 4.72
N GLU A 81 5.34 7.73 4.74
CA GLU A 81 4.12 7.59 5.53
C GLU A 81 2.90 7.68 4.59
N VAL A 82 2.00 6.70 4.69
CA VAL A 82 0.80 6.61 3.85
C VAL A 82 -0.42 6.44 4.74
N SER A 83 -1.34 7.41 4.74
CA SER A 83 -2.60 7.38 5.49
C SER A 83 -3.77 7.41 4.52
N ILE A 84 -4.63 6.39 4.59
CA ILE A 84 -5.77 6.19 3.69
C ILE A 84 -7.04 6.14 4.52
N GLY A 85 -7.85 7.21 4.45
CA GLY A 85 -9.16 7.33 5.11
C GLY A 85 -10.32 7.46 4.12
N GLY A 86 -10.03 7.72 2.84
CA GLY A 86 -11.02 7.79 1.76
C GLY A 86 -11.33 6.41 1.17
N SER A 87 -12.55 6.24 0.62
CA SER A 87 -12.95 4.98 -0.01
C SER A 87 -12.24 4.71 -1.35
N VAL A 88 -12.00 3.43 -1.66
CA VAL A 88 -11.39 2.96 -2.92
C VAL A 88 -12.40 2.06 -3.63
N GLY A 89 -12.76 2.44 -4.87
CA GLY A 89 -13.79 1.76 -5.65
C GLY A 89 -13.35 0.43 -6.26
N ASP A 90 -12.07 0.27 -6.54
CA ASP A 90 -11.48 -0.96 -7.06
C ASP A 90 -10.34 -1.46 -6.16
N ASP A 91 -9.18 -1.81 -6.67
CA ASP A 91 -8.06 -2.39 -5.92
C ASP A 91 -7.21 -1.31 -5.23
N LEU A 92 -6.66 -1.66 -4.05
CA LEU A 92 -5.71 -0.85 -3.31
C LEU A 92 -4.31 -1.48 -3.34
N TYR A 93 -3.31 -0.68 -3.73
CA TYR A 93 -1.90 -1.00 -3.64
C TYR A 93 -1.19 0.10 -2.83
N ALA A 94 -0.71 -0.21 -1.64
CA ALA A 94 -0.01 0.75 -0.80
C ALA A 94 1.35 0.22 -0.35
N ALA A 95 2.37 1.08 -0.37
CA ALA A 95 3.70 0.75 0.12
C ALA A 95 4.32 1.93 0.88
N GLY A 96 4.92 1.65 2.05
CA GLY A 96 5.53 2.72 2.86
C GLY A 96 6.39 2.24 4.01
N GLY A 97 7.00 3.18 4.73
CA GLY A 97 7.58 2.91 6.04
C GLY A 97 6.47 2.60 7.04
N ASP A 98 5.50 3.51 7.13
CA ASP A 98 4.28 3.41 7.93
C ASP A 98 3.07 3.51 7.00
N VAL A 99 2.18 2.51 7.04
CA VAL A 99 0.95 2.49 6.24
C VAL A 99 -0.25 2.30 7.16
N GLN A 100 -1.16 3.25 7.14
CA GLN A 100 -2.43 3.21 7.86
C GLN A 100 -3.60 3.19 6.89
N LEU A 101 -4.48 2.20 7.05
CA LEU A 101 -5.73 2.07 6.28
C LEU A 101 -6.93 2.09 7.23
N ASP A 102 -7.84 3.01 6.97
CA ASP A 102 -9.07 3.17 7.75
C ASP A 102 -10.24 3.54 6.79
N ALA A 103 -10.44 2.69 5.78
CA ALA A 103 -11.27 2.97 4.61
C ALA A 103 -12.06 1.76 4.13
N MET A 104 -13.04 2.02 3.26
CA MET A 104 -13.72 0.98 2.48
C MET A 104 -12.97 0.73 1.17
N VAL A 105 -12.66 -0.52 0.86
CA VAL A 105 -12.06 -0.98 -0.41
C VAL A 105 -12.99 -2.00 -1.06
N THR A 106 -13.48 -1.71 -2.27
CA THR A 106 -14.44 -2.59 -2.95
C THR A 106 -13.74 -3.78 -3.63
N GLY A 107 -12.50 -3.62 -4.03
CA GLY A 107 -11.65 -4.68 -4.58
C GLY A 107 -10.76 -5.35 -3.52
N ASN A 108 -9.55 -5.69 -3.93
CA ASN A 108 -8.53 -6.30 -3.07
C ASN A 108 -7.61 -5.22 -2.48
N ALA A 109 -6.98 -5.53 -1.34
CA ALA A 109 -5.95 -4.69 -0.76
C ALA A 109 -4.61 -5.42 -0.68
N ARG A 110 -3.55 -4.80 -1.23
CA ARG A 110 -2.17 -5.26 -1.14
C ARG A 110 -1.31 -4.18 -0.53
N ILE A 111 -0.83 -4.43 0.68
CA ILE A 111 -0.14 -3.43 1.47
C ILE A 111 1.21 -3.97 1.93
N ALA A 112 2.26 -3.17 1.76
CA ALA A 112 3.61 -3.50 2.20
C ALA A 112 4.21 -2.33 2.99
N GLY A 113 4.79 -2.60 4.17
CA GLY A 113 5.38 -1.55 5.00
C GLY A 113 6.30 -2.05 6.10
N GLY A 114 6.99 -1.12 6.77
CA GLY A 114 7.67 -1.43 8.03
C GLY A 114 6.65 -1.69 9.14
N ASP A 115 5.70 -0.78 9.29
CA ASP A 115 4.53 -0.88 10.16
C ASP A 115 3.26 -0.75 9.32
N VAL A 116 2.38 -1.75 9.38
CA VAL A 116 1.12 -1.80 8.62
C VAL A 116 -0.04 -1.89 9.60
N GLN A 117 -0.93 -0.91 9.58
CA GLN A 117 -2.10 -0.83 10.43
C GLN A 117 -3.38 -0.79 9.58
N VAL A 118 -4.21 -1.82 9.72
CA VAL A 118 -5.55 -1.86 9.14
C VAL A 118 -6.56 -1.68 10.27
N GLY A 119 -7.15 -0.49 10.32
CA GLY A 119 -8.00 -0.06 11.42
C GLY A 119 -9.39 -0.71 11.42
N PRO A 120 -10.14 -0.58 12.54
CA PRO A 120 -11.41 -1.26 12.74
C PRO A 120 -12.55 -0.73 11.85
N ALA A 121 -12.44 0.48 11.30
CA ALA A 121 -13.41 1.00 10.34
C ALA A 121 -13.21 0.45 8.93
N THR A 122 -12.09 -0.25 8.68
CA THR A 122 -11.76 -0.80 7.36
C THR A 122 -12.66 -1.97 6.99
N VAL A 123 -13.23 -1.89 5.78
CA VAL A 123 -13.97 -2.99 5.16
C VAL A 123 -13.41 -3.23 3.76
N ILE A 124 -12.91 -4.44 3.51
CA ILE A 124 -12.37 -4.86 2.21
C ILE A 124 -13.25 -5.96 1.66
N ALA A 125 -13.89 -5.71 0.51
CA ALA A 125 -14.80 -6.69 -0.09
C ALA A 125 -14.04 -7.86 -0.75
N GLY A 126 -12.81 -7.64 -1.19
CA GLY A 126 -11.94 -8.66 -1.76
C GLY A 126 -11.00 -9.30 -0.76
N ALA A 127 -9.91 -9.82 -1.28
CA ALA A 127 -8.82 -10.42 -0.52
C ALA A 127 -7.81 -9.39 0.00
N VAL A 128 -7.12 -9.73 1.08
CA VAL A 128 -6.13 -8.88 1.72
C VAL A 128 -4.77 -9.58 1.73
N SER A 129 -3.73 -8.88 1.27
CA SER A 129 -2.34 -9.33 1.37
C SER A 129 -1.51 -8.25 2.06
N LEU A 130 -0.97 -8.58 3.22
CA LEU A 130 -0.17 -7.69 4.06
C LEU A 130 1.25 -8.23 4.20
N THR A 131 2.24 -7.37 4.02
CA THR A 131 3.65 -7.72 4.23
C THR A 131 4.33 -6.61 5.02
N GLY A 132 5.02 -6.94 6.12
CA GLY A 132 5.66 -5.90 6.92
C GLY A 132 6.50 -6.42 8.08
N GLY A 133 7.15 -5.50 8.79
CA GLY A 133 7.83 -5.83 10.06
C GLY A 133 6.80 -6.10 11.15
N ARG A 134 5.90 -5.13 11.38
CA ARG A 134 4.75 -5.24 12.27
C ARG A 134 3.48 -5.07 11.46
N ILE A 135 2.52 -5.95 11.70
CA ILE A 135 1.20 -5.92 11.05
C ILE A 135 0.13 -5.95 12.14
N THR A 136 -0.80 -5.00 12.11
CA THR A 136 -2.02 -4.98 12.91
C THR A 136 -3.22 -5.03 11.98
N PHE A 137 -4.08 -6.01 12.15
CA PHE A 137 -5.31 -6.16 11.39
C PHE A 137 -6.53 -6.21 12.33
N ASP A 138 -7.24 -5.08 12.40
CA ASP A 138 -8.48 -4.91 13.18
C ASP A 138 -9.72 -4.80 12.26
N GLY A 139 -9.51 -4.76 10.94
CA GLY A 139 -10.55 -4.56 9.93
C GLY A 139 -11.39 -5.79 9.61
N ASN A 140 -12.22 -5.66 8.58
CA ASN A 140 -13.07 -6.72 8.05
C ASN A 140 -12.71 -7.02 6.59
N SER A 141 -12.39 -8.29 6.28
CA SER A 141 -12.18 -8.79 4.92
C SER A 141 -13.23 -9.82 4.56
N HIS A 142 -13.92 -9.61 3.43
CA HIS A 142 -14.87 -10.61 2.91
C HIS A 142 -14.15 -11.72 2.14
N GLY A 143 -12.93 -11.51 1.67
CA GLY A 143 -12.07 -12.52 1.04
C GLY A 143 -11.19 -13.26 2.05
N TYR A 144 -10.08 -13.79 1.54
CA TYR A 144 -9.03 -14.38 2.37
C TYR A 144 -8.07 -13.30 2.88
N LEU A 145 -7.34 -13.62 3.97
CA LEU A 145 -6.24 -12.82 4.49
C LEU A 145 -4.93 -13.57 4.32
N GLN A 146 -3.93 -12.92 3.74
CA GLN A 146 -2.54 -13.36 3.77
C GLN A 146 -1.68 -12.31 4.47
N ALA A 147 -1.01 -12.66 5.57
CA ALA A 147 -0.16 -11.76 6.31
C ALA A 147 1.23 -12.38 6.51
N SER A 148 2.29 -11.61 6.23
CA SER A 148 3.68 -12.05 6.39
C SER A 148 4.52 -10.96 7.05
N GLY A 149 5.08 -11.25 8.23
CA GLY A 149 5.83 -10.27 8.99
C GLY A 149 6.63 -10.85 10.15
N ALA A 150 7.36 -10.02 10.88
CA ALA A 150 8.00 -10.46 12.12
C ALA A 150 6.95 -10.59 13.24
N SER A 151 6.05 -9.60 13.38
CA SER A 151 4.96 -9.63 14.35
C SER A 151 3.63 -9.33 13.67
N VAL A 152 2.64 -10.21 13.89
CA VAL A 152 1.28 -10.04 13.36
C VAL A 152 0.30 -10.04 14.53
N ASN A 153 -0.49 -8.96 14.64
CA ASN A 153 -1.60 -8.83 15.56
C ASN A 153 -2.91 -8.92 14.78
N LEU A 154 -3.71 -9.95 15.06
CA LEU A 154 -4.95 -10.24 14.36
C LEU A 154 -6.11 -10.14 15.34
N ASN A 155 -6.96 -9.12 15.19
CA ASN A 155 -8.14 -8.89 16.03
C ASN A 155 -9.39 -8.56 15.22
N GLY A 156 -9.29 -8.61 13.89
CA GLY A 156 -10.37 -8.32 12.93
C GLY A 156 -11.18 -9.54 12.50
N GLN A 157 -11.95 -9.35 11.43
CA GLN A 157 -12.82 -10.36 10.85
C GLN A 157 -12.35 -10.75 9.44
N VAL A 158 -12.27 -12.05 9.18
CA VAL A 158 -11.92 -12.61 7.86
C VAL A 158 -12.98 -13.65 7.51
N HIS A 159 -13.75 -13.43 6.43
CA HIS A 159 -14.80 -14.37 6.05
C HIS A 159 -14.23 -15.64 5.39
N GLY A 160 -13.11 -15.53 4.69
CA GLY A 160 -12.38 -16.65 4.08
C GLY A 160 -11.38 -17.31 5.01
N ASP A 161 -10.38 -17.97 4.40
CA ASP A 161 -9.22 -18.52 5.10
C ASP A 161 -8.25 -17.40 5.47
N ALA A 162 -7.47 -17.59 6.53
CA ALA A 162 -6.36 -16.73 6.90
C ALA A 162 -5.06 -17.52 6.86
N GLU A 163 -4.06 -17.03 6.14
CA GLU A 163 -2.71 -17.56 6.13
C GLU A 163 -1.76 -16.55 6.74
N VAL A 164 -1.09 -16.92 7.82
CA VAL A 164 -0.18 -16.03 8.55
C VAL A 164 1.20 -16.67 8.65
N ARG A 165 2.22 -15.91 8.25
CA ARG A 165 3.63 -16.24 8.45
C ARG A 165 4.26 -15.19 9.34
N ALA A 166 4.61 -15.56 10.56
CA ALA A 166 5.19 -14.63 11.51
C ALA A 166 6.07 -15.33 12.56
N GLU A 167 7.02 -14.58 13.13
CA GLU A 167 7.74 -15.02 14.31
C GLU A 167 6.85 -14.96 15.55
N ASP A 168 6.03 -13.91 15.64
CA ASP A 168 5.10 -13.68 16.72
C ASP A 168 3.70 -13.41 16.18
N LEU A 169 2.74 -14.29 16.53
CA LEU A 169 1.33 -14.13 16.19
C LEU A 169 0.51 -13.96 17.46
N VAL A 170 -0.12 -12.78 17.58
CA VAL A 170 -1.09 -12.47 18.61
C VAL A 170 -2.50 -12.51 18.02
N ILE A 171 -3.35 -13.39 18.55
CA ILE A 171 -4.76 -13.46 18.18
C ILE A 171 -5.57 -12.74 19.25
N GLY A 172 -6.30 -11.71 18.86
CA GLY A 172 -7.17 -10.95 19.75
C GLY A 172 -8.52 -11.64 20.01
N PRO A 173 -9.22 -11.26 21.06
CA PRO A 173 -10.50 -11.89 21.45
C PRO A 173 -11.65 -11.59 20.48
N GLU A 174 -11.54 -10.57 19.66
CA GLU A 174 -12.54 -10.18 18.66
C GLU A 174 -12.32 -10.86 17.30
N THR A 175 -11.24 -11.61 17.15
CA THR A 175 -10.89 -12.32 15.91
C THR A 175 -11.99 -13.29 15.49
N ARG A 176 -12.44 -13.16 14.25
CA ARG A 176 -13.41 -14.09 13.63
C ARG A 176 -12.90 -14.51 12.25
N ILE A 177 -12.62 -15.80 12.08
CA ILE A 177 -12.18 -16.37 10.81
C ILE A 177 -13.23 -17.40 10.38
N GLY A 178 -13.88 -17.16 9.23
CA GLY A 178 -14.92 -18.05 8.69
C GLY A 178 -14.34 -19.32 8.10
N GLY A 179 -13.12 -19.30 7.61
CA GLY A 179 -12.37 -20.45 7.12
C GLY A 179 -11.36 -20.98 8.15
N ARG A 180 -10.25 -21.50 7.66
CA ARG A 180 -9.11 -22.00 8.46
C ARG A 180 -8.11 -20.89 8.74
N LEU A 181 -7.42 -20.98 9.87
CA LEU A 181 -6.18 -20.26 10.13
C LEU A 181 -4.99 -21.18 9.88
N VAL A 182 -4.21 -20.93 8.82
CA VAL A 182 -2.94 -21.62 8.56
C VAL A 182 -1.83 -20.72 9.08
N TYR A 183 -1.14 -21.18 10.12
CA TYR A 183 -0.06 -20.42 10.74
C TYR A 183 1.29 -21.09 10.58
N HIS A 184 2.25 -20.33 10.06
CA HIS A 184 3.66 -20.73 9.96
C HIS A 184 4.49 -19.89 10.92
N GLY A 185 5.06 -20.50 11.94
CA GLY A 185 5.84 -19.81 12.96
C GLY A 185 6.60 -20.76 13.89
N PRO A 186 7.37 -20.23 14.85
CA PRO A 186 8.23 -21.04 15.71
C PRO A 186 7.46 -21.80 16.80
N THR A 187 6.28 -21.32 17.20
CA THR A 187 5.45 -21.91 18.26
C THR A 187 3.98 -21.87 17.88
N ALA A 188 3.22 -22.87 18.33
CA ALA A 188 1.77 -22.90 18.08
C ALA A 188 1.07 -21.66 18.66
N PRO A 189 0.10 -21.08 17.92
CA PRO A 189 -0.58 -19.86 18.37
C PRO A 189 -1.53 -20.17 19.51
N VAL A 190 -1.70 -19.21 20.42
CA VAL A 190 -2.69 -19.26 21.49
C VAL A 190 -3.97 -18.60 21.01
N VAL A 191 -5.07 -19.37 20.96
CA VAL A 191 -6.40 -18.84 20.62
C VAL A 191 -7.09 -18.43 21.92
N PRO A 192 -7.38 -17.12 22.13
CA PRO A 192 -8.01 -16.64 23.36
C PRO A 192 -9.50 -17.00 23.41
N GLU A 193 -10.07 -16.96 24.61
CA GLU A 193 -11.51 -17.04 24.78
C GLU A 193 -12.18 -15.85 24.05
N GLY A 194 -13.20 -16.14 23.24
CA GLY A 194 -13.90 -15.13 22.43
C GLY A 194 -13.51 -15.13 20.94
N ALA A 195 -12.28 -15.54 20.58
CA ALA A 195 -11.91 -15.71 19.18
C ALA A 195 -12.63 -16.93 18.57
N VAL A 196 -13.08 -16.79 17.32
CA VAL A 196 -13.79 -17.85 16.59
C VAL A 196 -13.05 -18.13 15.28
N ILE A 197 -12.60 -19.37 15.10
CA ILE A 197 -11.96 -19.86 13.87
C ILE A 197 -12.75 -21.08 13.42
N ALA A 198 -13.67 -20.89 12.47
CA ALA A 198 -14.65 -21.92 12.13
C ALA A 198 -14.01 -23.19 11.50
N GLY A 199 -12.96 -23.02 10.69
CA GLY A 199 -12.23 -24.12 10.05
C GLY A 199 -11.10 -24.70 10.91
N GLY A 200 -10.90 -24.17 12.14
CA GLY A 200 -9.82 -24.60 13.02
C GLY A 200 -8.46 -23.97 12.65
N VAL A 201 -7.44 -24.35 13.42
CA VAL A 201 -6.06 -23.86 13.27
C VAL A 201 -5.18 -24.99 12.75
N GLU A 202 -4.48 -24.73 11.65
CA GLU A 202 -3.44 -25.58 11.08
C GLU A 202 -2.10 -24.91 11.35
N PHE A 203 -1.25 -25.57 12.16
CA PHE A 203 0.03 -25.01 12.55
C PHE A 203 1.18 -25.76 11.86
N HIS A 204 2.07 -24.98 11.25
CA HIS A 204 3.31 -25.44 10.65
C HIS A 204 4.50 -24.81 11.37
N GLU A 205 5.26 -25.61 12.08
CA GLU A 205 6.49 -25.15 12.71
C GLU A 205 7.50 -24.73 11.63
N SER A 206 7.95 -23.50 11.67
CA SER A 206 8.97 -22.98 10.76
C SER A 206 9.92 -22.06 11.52
N GLU A 207 11.21 -22.24 11.30
CA GLU A 207 12.20 -21.31 11.83
C GLU A 207 12.21 -20.02 11.00
N ALA A 208 12.26 -18.86 11.68
CA ALA A 208 12.23 -17.53 11.06
C ALA A 208 13.30 -17.32 9.97
N SER A 209 14.46 -17.98 10.09
CA SER A 209 15.55 -17.91 9.12
C SER A 209 15.19 -18.40 7.71
N ARG A 210 14.13 -19.22 7.55
CA ARG A 210 13.69 -19.74 6.25
C ARG A 210 12.82 -18.76 5.46
N PHE A 211 12.32 -17.69 6.07
CA PHE A 211 11.48 -16.71 5.37
C PHE A 211 12.26 -15.89 4.35
N LEU A 212 13.55 -15.69 4.57
CA LEU A 212 14.45 -14.94 3.71
C LEU A 212 15.14 -15.78 2.64
N ASP A 213 15.26 -17.11 2.87
CA ASP A 213 16.03 -18.02 2.00
C ASP A 213 15.17 -18.70 0.92
N ASN A 214 13.85 -18.54 0.95
CA ASN A 214 12.98 -19.21 -0.02
C ASN A 214 12.83 -18.40 -1.31
N GLU A 215 13.74 -18.58 -2.26
CA GLU A 215 13.74 -17.92 -3.58
C GLU A 215 12.45 -18.12 -4.41
N GLY A 216 11.46 -18.87 -3.94
CA GLY A 216 10.21 -19.17 -4.64
C GLY A 216 8.94 -18.93 -3.82
N GLY A 217 9.02 -18.41 -2.60
CA GLY A 217 7.85 -18.16 -1.75
C GLY A 217 7.08 -16.90 -2.12
N PRO A 218 5.84 -16.72 -1.63
CA PRO A 218 5.00 -15.56 -1.92
C PRO A 218 5.63 -14.22 -1.47
N VAL A 219 6.55 -14.24 -0.51
CA VAL A 219 7.35 -13.04 -0.14
C VAL A 219 8.31 -12.66 -1.27
N ALA A 220 8.96 -13.65 -1.89
CA ALA A 220 9.83 -13.40 -3.03
C ALA A 220 9.04 -12.87 -4.24
N GLU A 221 7.81 -13.33 -4.42
CA GLU A 221 6.92 -12.82 -5.46
C GLU A 221 6.48 -11.38 -5.18
N THR A 222 6.11 -11.07 -3.93
CA THR A 222 5.77 -9.70 -3.51
C THR A 222 6.97 -8.76 -3.58
N VAL A 223 8.15 -9.18 -3.11
CA VAL A 223 9.41 -8.41 -3.23
C VAL A 223 9.80 -8.22 -4.69
N ARG A 224 9.61 -9.24 -5.55
CA ARG A 224 9.82 -9.12 -7.00
C ARG A 224 8.85 -8.12 -7.64
N TRP A 225 7.57 -8.11 -7.23
CA TRP A 225 6.58 -7.14 -7.73
C TRP A 225 6.88 -5.72 -7.23
N VAL A 226 7.18 -5.54 -5.95
CA VAL A 226 7.61 -4.24 -5.40
C VAL A 226 8.91 -3.80 -6.05
N GLY A 227 9.88 -4.69 -6.21
CA GLY A 227 11.12 -4.42 -6.93
C GLY A 227 10.89 -4.09 -8.41
N ALA A 228 9.95 -4.77 -9.07
CA ALA A 228 9.57 -4.48 -10.46
C ALA A 228 8.89 -3.11 -10.57
N VAL A 229 7.97 -2.78 -9.67
CA VAL A 229 7.31 -1.46 -9.64
C VAL A 229 8.33 -0.35 -9.37
N LEU A 230 9.21 -0.51 -8.40
CA LEU A 230 10.28 0.46 -8.11
C LEU A 230 11.28 0.56 -9.29
N TRP A 231 11.59 -0.56 -9.95
CA TRP A 231 12.43 -0.57 -11.14
C TRP A 231 11.75 0.13 -12.33
N PHE A 232 10.46 -0.13 -12.57
CA PHE A 232 9.67 0.57 -13.60
C PHE A 232 9.56 2.07 -13.34
N VAL A 233 9.28 2.46 -12.08
CA VAL A 233 9.26 3.88 -11.67
C VAL A 233 10.66 4.49 -11.86
N GLY A 234 11.72 3.81 -11.46
CA GLY A 234 13.11 4.27 -11.66
C GLY A 234 13.49 4.41 -13.14
N VAL A 235 13.12 3.44 -13.98
CA VAL A 235 13.35 3.49 -15.44
C VAL A 235 12.53 4.60 -16.10
N PHE A 236 11.27 4.78 -15.68
CA PHE A 236 10.40 5.84 -16.20
C PHE A 236 10.94 7.23 -15.85
N VAL A 237 11.39 7.44 -14.61
CA VAL A 237 12.05 8.67 -14.17
C VAL A 237 13.36 8.90 -14.92
N ALA A 238 14.17 7.87 -15.07
CA ALA A 238 15.42 7.95 -15.84
C ALA A 238 15.19 8.25 -17.33
N ALA A 239 14.18 7.62 -17.94
CA ALA A 239 13.82 7.88 -19.34
C ALA A 239 13.28 9.30 -19.52
N THR A 240 12.49 9.79 -18.60
CA THR A 240 11.97 11.17 -18.61
C THR A 240 13.09 12.19 -18.46
N LEU A 241 14.03 11.94 -17.54
CA LEU A 241 15.24 12.77 -17.39
C LEU A 241 16.13 12.73 -18.63
N PHE A 242 16.30 11.56 -19.25
CA PHE A 242 17.08 11.40 -20.47
C PHE A 242 16.48 12.19 -21.65
N LEU A 243 15.16 12.12 -21.84
CA LEU A 243 14.44 12.90 -22.85
C LEU A 243 14.47 14.41 -22.58
N MET A 244 14.57 14.85 -21.30
CA MET A 244 14.77 16.24 -20.93
C MET A 244 16.18 16.75 -21.23
N ILE A 245 17.20 15.89 -21.09
CA ILE A 245 18.61 16.25 -21.34
C ILE A 245 18.96 16.20 -22.83
N PHE A 246 18.31 15.33 -23.59
CA PHE A 246 18.55 15.12 -25.02
C PHE A 246 17.28 15.29 -25.86
N PRO A 247 16.74 16.51 -26.01
CA PRO A 247 15.47 16.77 -26.70
C PRO A 247 15.53 16.65 -28.24
N GLY A 248 16.55 16.01 -28.81
CA GLY A 248 16.79 15.97 -30.26
C GLY A 248 17.30 14.63 -30.80
N LEU A 249 17.12 13.51 -30.06
CA LEU A 249 17.42 12.18 -30.60
C LEU A 249 16.17 11.52 -31.16
#